data_2035217cc2fa89c74ed77ec8c65dea39
#
_entry.id   2035217cc2fa89c74ed77ec8c65dea39
#
_cell.length_a   1.000
_cell.length_b   1.000
_cell.length_c   1.000
_cell.angle_alpha   90.00
_cell.angle_beta   90.00
_cell.angle_gamma   90.00
#
_symmetry.space_group_name_H-M   'P 1'
#
loop_
_entity.id
_entity.type
_entity.pdbx_description
1 polymer ?
#
loop_
_entity_poly.entity_id
_entity_poly.type
_entity_poly.pdbx_seq_one_letter_code
_entity_poly.pdbx_strand_id
1 'polypeptide(L)'
;MRTLTTTIAIGLAVVAPAAAAQARKPVTRAEVSAATHRVAQQAATRLEAQSASGIEDLTNGAARVDRSRTSVGNYLRYGRFHMSASFALFGTNTVNGEARTLWCVGYVEVARAKSGRTRVMPGSLICPVS
;
A
#
# COMPACT_ATOMS: atom_id res chain seq x y z
N MET A 1 10.08 -32.47 44.38
CA MET A 1 9.86 -32.92 43.04
C MET A 1 8.85 -32.05 42.31
N ARG A 2 7.74 -31.85 42.93
CA ARG A 2 6.67 -31.06 42.34
C ARG A 2 7.08 -29.62 42.02
N THR A 3 7.88 -29.08 42.85
CA THR A 3 8.33 -27.70 42.73
C THR A 3 9.25 -27.46 41.57
N LEU A 4 10.01 -28.43 41.15
CA LEU A 4 10.95 -28.27 40.06
C LEU A 4 10.24 -28.03 38.73
N THR A 5 9.19 -28.76 38.50
CA THR A 5 8.45 -28.67 37.25
C THR A 5 7.82 -27.28 37.07
N THR A 6 7.31 -26.76 38.15
CA THR A 6 6.65 -25.46 38.12
C THR A 6 7.61 -24.31 37.79
N THR A 7 8.80 -24.40 38.35
CA THR A 7 9.79 -23.35 38.13
C THR A 7 10.27 -23.29 36.70
N ILE A 8 10.44 -24.44 36.06
CA ILE A 8 10.91 -24.51 34.70
C ILE A 8 9.88 -23.90 33.75
N ALA A 9 8.61 -24.19 33.97
CA ALA A 9 7.55 -23.65 33.13
C ALA A 9 7.50 -22.13 33.14
N ILE A 10 7.75 -21.52 34.27
CA ILE A 10 7.74 -20.07 34.40
C ILE A 10 8.88 -19.45 33.60
N GLY A 11 10.06 -20.06 33.63
CA GLY A 11 11.21 -19.55 32.91
C GLY A 11 10.97 -19.47 31.41
N LEU A 12 10.32 -20.47 30.86
CA LEU A 12 10.02 -20.48 29.42
C LEU A 12 9.05 -19.38 29.00
N ALA A 13 8.07 -19.11 29.84
CA ALA A 13 7.08 -18.09 29.54
C ALA A 13 7.69 -16.68 29.44
N VAL A 14 8.73 -16.40 30.20
CA VAL A 14 9.38 -15.09 30.20
C VAL A 14 10.22 -14.87 28.93
N VAL A 15 10.84 -15.90 28.41
CA VAL A 15 11.72 -15.79 27.23
C VAL A 15 10.94 -15.45 25.97
N ALA A 16 9.78 -16.07 25.76
CA ALA A 16 8.98 -15.88 24.56
C ALA A 16 8.53 -14.42 24.32
N PRO A 17 8.00 -13.67 25.33
CA PRO A 17 7.63 -12.28 25.11
C PRO A 17 8.81 -11.39 24.76
N ALA A 18 9.96 -11.60 25.32
CA ALA A 18 11.15 -10.81 25.02
C ALA A 18 11.61 -11.01 23.58
N ALA A 19 11.58 -12.23 23.07
CA ALA A 19 11.95 -12.54 21.69
C ALA A 19 10.97 -11.90 20.70
N ALA A 20 9.67 -11.93 21.01
CA ALA A 20 8.65 -11.32 20.15
C ALA A 20 8.82 -9.80 20.10
N ALA A 21 9.16 -9.15 21.21
CA ALA A 21 9.36 -7.70 21.24
C ALA A 21 10.56 -7.27 20.40
N GLN A 22 11.59 -8.13 20.27
CA GLN A 22 12.78 -7.86 19.49
C GLN A 22 12.60 -8.11 17.99
N ALA A 23 11.48 -8.73 17.60
CA ALA A 23 11.23 -9.10 16.21
C ALA A 23 10.80 -7.92 15.33
N ARG A 24 10.54 -6.75 15.91
CA ARG A 24 10.09 -5.59 15.16
C ARG A 24 11.23 -5.04 14.30
N LYS A 25 11.05 -5.08 12.99
CA LYS A 25 12.04 -4.64 12.00
C LYS A 25 11.65 -3.28 11.42
N PRO A 26 12.63 -2.47 11.02
CA PRO A 26 12.33 -1.24 10.29
C PRO A 26 11.59 -1.52 9.00
N VAL A 27 10.76 -0.58 8.58
CA VAL A 27 10.15 -0.62 7.26
C VAL A 27 11.23 -0.30 6.22
N THR A 28 11.32 -1.11 5.17
CA THR A 28 12.30 -0.93 4.12
C THR A 28 11.67 -0.28 2.89
N ARG A 29 12.51 0.37 2.10
CA ARG A 29 12.10 0.96 0.83
C ARG A 29 11.53 -0.11 -0.12
N ALA A 30 12.11 -1.29 -0.15
CA ALA A 30 11.63 -2.39 -0.97
C ALA A 30 10.21 -2.83 -0.59
N GLU A 31 9.92 -2.89 0.71
CA GLU A 31 8.57 -3.21 1.19
C GLU A 31 7.56 -2.15 0.76
N VAL A 32 7.92 -0.88 0.89
CA VAL A 32 7.05 0.24 0.49
C VAL A 32 6.83 0.22 -1.02
N SER A 33 7.87 -0.01 -1.80
CA SER A 33 7.76 -0.10 -3.25
C SER A 33 6.81 -1.21 -3.68
N ALA A 34 6.95 -2.41 -3.12
CA ALA A 34 6.09 -3.55 -3.43
C ALA A 34 4.63 -3.29 -3.06
N ALA A 35 4.39 -2.71 -1.88
CA ALA A 35 3.05 -2.36 -1.42
C ALA A 35 2.42 -1.30 -2.33
N THR A 36 3.20 -0.29 -2.71
CA THR A 36 2.73 0.81 -3.56
C THR A 36 2.37 0.31 -4.96
N HIS A 37 3.18 -0.58 -5.54
CA HIS A 37 2.85 -1.20 -6.82
C HIS A 37 1.55 -1.99 -6.76
N ARG A 38 1.33 -2.77 -5.69
CA ARG A 38 0.07 -3.51 -5.52
C ARG A 38 -1.13 -2.57 -5.44
N VAL A 39 -1.02 -1.51 -4.65
CA VAL A 39 -2.11 -0.53 -4.51
C VAL A 39 -2.37 0.16 -5.85
N ALA A 40 -1.31 0.51 -6.59
CA ALA A 40 -1.45 1.12 -7.90
C ALA A 40 -2.18 0.20 -8.88
N GLN A 41 -1.88 -1.09 -8.90
CA GLN A 41 -2.58 -2.05 -9.76
C GLN A 41 -4.04 -2.22 -9.36
N GLN A 42 -4.33 -2.24 -8.07
CA GLN A 42 -5.71 -2.28 -7.57
C GLN A 42 -6.47 -1.01 -7.97
N ALA A 43 -5.82 0.14 -7.87
CA ALA A 43 -6.43 1.42 -8.27
C ALA A 43 -6.73 1.45 -9.76
N ALA A 44 -5.82 0.95 -10.60
CA ALA A 44 -6.03 0.85 -12.03
C ALA A 44 -7.23 -0.03 -12.37
N THR A 45 -7.32 -1.20 -11.76
CA THR A 45 -8.44 -2.12 -11.95
C THR A 45 -9.76 -1.48 -11.54
N ARG A 46 -9.77 -0.76 -10.42
CA ARG A 46 -10.97 -0.09 -9.93
C ARG A 46 -11.41 1.04 -10.87
N LEU A 47 -10.49 1.85 -11.36
CA LEU A 47 -10.79 2.91 -12.32
C LEU A 47 -11.46 2.35 -13.57
N GLU A 48 -10.89 1.30 -14.14
CA GLU A 48 -11.42 0.67 -15.34
C GLU A 48 -12.79 0.05 -15.10
N ALA A 49 -12.98 -0.58 -13.94
CA ALA A 49 -14.26 -1.20 -13.58
C ALA A 49 -15.36 -0.14 -13.35
N GLN A 50 -15.04 0.95 -12.68
CA GLN A 50 -15.99 2.03 -12.43
C GLN A 50 -16.43 2.68 -13.74
N SER A 51 -15.51 2.98 -14.63
CA SER A 51 -15.84 3.60 -15.91
C SER A 51 -16.66 2.65 -16.79
N ALA A 52 -16.38 1.35 -16.77
CA ALA A 52 -17.13 0.36 -17.53
C ALA A 52 -18.56 0.18 -17.02
N SER A 53 -18.79 0.37 -15.71
CA SER A 53 -20.13 0.20 -15.12
C SER A 53 -21.03 1.42 -15.29
N GLY A 54 -20.50 2.53 -15.82
CA GLY A 54 -21.24 3.78 -15.94
C GLY A 54 -21.50 4.51 -14.63
N ILE A 55 -20.88 4.08 -13.55
CA ILE A 55 -20.92 4.77 -12.27
C ILE A 55 -20.03 6.01 -12.37
N GLU A 56 -20.45 7.10 -11.73
CA GLU A 56 -19.62 8.31 -11.66
C GLU A 56 -18.24 7.98 -11.12
N ASP A 57 -17.23 8.32 -11.88
CA ASP A 57 -15.85 8.00 -11.56
C ASP A 57 -14.96 9.26 -11.58
N LEU A 58 -13.71 9.08 -11.19
CA LEU A 58 -12.75 10.16 -11.10
C LEU A 58 -12.30 10.68 -12.45
N THR A 59 -12.55 9.93 -13.51
CA THR A 59 -12.05 10.26 -14.85
C THR A 59 -13.11 10.90 -15.73
N ASN A 60 -14.38 10.77 -15.36
CA ASN A 60 -15.51 11.29 -16.10
C ASN A 60 -15.63 10.71 -17.53
N GLY A 61 -15.18 9.48 -17.70
CA GLY A 61 -15.21 8.78 -18.99
C GLY A 61 -14.78 7.33 -18.86
N ALA A 62 -14.48 6.70 -19.99
CA ALA A 62 -14.01 5.33 -20.05
C ALA A 62 -12.49 5.28 -19.91
N ALA A 63 -12.01 4.86 -18.76
CA ALA A 63 -10.60 4.81 -18.44
C ALA A 63 -9.96 3.49 -18.88
N ARG A 64 -8.76 3.60 -19.42
CA ARG A 64 -7.89 2.46 -19.73
C ARG A 64 -6.49 2.78 -19.27
N VAL A 65 -5.97 2.01 -18.32
CA VAL A 65 -4.66 2.26 -17.72
C VAL A 65 -3.59 1.44 -18.44
N ASP A 66 -2.50 2.11 -18.77
CA ASP A 66 -1.29 1.44 -19.25
C ASP A 66 -0.44 1.05 -18.06
N ARG A 67 -0.54 -0.20 -17.64
CA ARG A 67 0.12 -0.69 -16.44
C ARG A 67 1.64 -0.75 -16.56
N SER A 68 2.16 -0.81 -17.79
CA SER A 68 3.61 -0.79 -18.01
C SER A 68 4.24 0.56 -17.69
N ARG A 69 3.44 1.62 -17.63
CA ARG A 69 3.91 2.98 -17.36
C ARG A 69 3.68 3.41 -15.91
N THR A 70 3.19 2.52 -15.04
CA THR A 70 3.02 2.82 -13.62
C THR A 70 4.37 3.19 -13.01
N SER A 71 4.43 4.33 -12.36
CA SER A 71 5.64 4.77 -11.68
C SER A 71 5.44 4.89 -10.19
N VAL A 72 6.47 4.55 -9.44
CA VAL A 72 6.50 4.65 -7.98
C VAL A 72 7.73 5.44 -7.59
N GLY A 73 7.55 6.40 -6.68
CA GLY A 73 8.66 7.24 -6.24
C GLY A 73 8.27 8.12 -5.06
N ASN A 74 9.03 9.19 -4.87
CA ASN A 74 8.82 10.17 -3.80
C ASN A 74 8.72 9.51 -2.43
N TYR A 75 9.71 8.67 -2.11
CA TYR A 75 9.75 7.98 -0.83
C TYR A 75 9.99 8.97 0.30
N LEU A 76 9.16 8.91 1.32
CA LEU A 76 9.28 9.72 2.52
C LEU A 76 9.35 8.82 3.74
N ARG A 77 10.36 9.02 4.57
CA ARG A 77 10.51 8.29 5.82
C ARG A 77 10.10 9.17 6.99
N TYR A 78 9.14 8.70 7.75
CA TYR A 78 8.64 9.39 8.96
C TYR A 78 9.31 8.86 10.23
N GLY A 79 9.97 7.72 10.14
CA GLY A 79 10.67 7.06 11.24
C GLY A 79 11.10 5.66 10.82
N ARG A 80 11.66 4.90 11.76
CA ARG A 80 12.11 3.53 11.45
C ARG A 80 10.99 2.62 10.99
N PHE A 81 9.77 2.87 11.46
CA PHE A 81 8.65 1.97 11.28
C PHE A 81 7.52 2.57 10.44
N HIS A 82 7.80 3.66 9.73
CA HIS A 82 6.78 4.35 8.94
C HIS A 82 7.42 5.02 7.74
N MET A 83 6.95 4.69 6.55
CA MET A 83 7.43 5.27 5.29
C MET A 83 6.27 5.35 4.30
N SER A 84 6.32 6.30 3.38
CA SER A 84 5.35 6.42 2.30
C SER A 84 6.02 6.50 0.94
N ALA A 85 5.23 6.27 -0.10
CA ALA A 85 5.62 6.50 -1.48
C ALA A 85 4.42 6.98 -2.27
N SER A 86 4.68 7.64 -3.38
CA SER A 86 3.65 8.05 -4.34
C SER A 86 3.70 7.15 -5.55
N PHE A 87 2.56 7.04 -6.24
CA PHE A 87 2.51 6.38 -7.54
C PHE A 87 1.75 7.22 -8.53
N ALA A 88 2.02 7.01 -9.81
CA ALA A 88 1.30 7.64 -10.91
C ALA A 88 0.81 6.57 -11.87
N LEU A 89 -0.43 6.72 -12.31
CA LEU A 89 -1.05 5.91 -13.33
C LEU A 89 -1.18 6.74 -14.60
N PHE A 90 -0.92 6.11 -15.74
CA PHE A 90 -1.04 6.74 -17.06
C PHE A 90 -1.89 5.88 -17.95
N GLY A 91 -2.55 6.51 -18.90
CA GLY A 91 -3.36 5.77 -19.86
C GLY A 91 -4.20 6.70 -20.74
N THR A 92 -5.37 6.22 -21.10
CA THR A 92 -6.30 6.94 -21.97
C THR A 92 -7.66 7.00 -21.29
N ASN A 93 -8.30 8.16 -21.39
CA ASN A 93 -9.68 8.35 -20.94
C ASN A 93 -10.51 8.80 -22.15
N THR A 94 -11.56 8.05 -22.47
CA THR A 94 -12.43 8.38 -23.59
C THR A 94 -13.70 9.03 -23.08
N VAL A 95 -13.91 10.28 -23.46
CA VAL A 95 -15.08 11.06 -23.07
C VAL A 95 -15.83 11.46 -24.34
N ASN A 96 -17.09 11.04 -24.48
CA ASN A 96 -17.93 11.34 -25.65
C ASN A 96 -17.25 10.91 -26.97
N GLY A 97 -16.58 9.77 -26.97
CA GLY A 97 -15.89 9.26 -28.14
C GLY A 97 -14.52 9.87 -28.41
N GLU A 98 -14.09 10.82 -27.60
CA GLU A 98 -12.79 11.48 -27.77
C GLU A 98 -11.78 10.95 -26.75
N ALA A 99 -10.64 10.49 -27.24
CA ALA A 99 -9.57 9.97 -26.41
C ALA A 99 -8.73 11.11 -25.83
N ARG A 100 -8.52 11.08 -24.53
CA ARG A 100 -7.72 12.06 -23.78
C ARG A 100 -6.68 11.32 -22.95
N THR A 101 -5.65 12.04 -22.55
CA THR A 101 -4.63 11.49 -21.66
C THR A 101 -5.22 11.30 -20.25
N LEU A 102 -5.04 10.10 -19.72
CA LEU A 102 -5.35 9.79 -18.33
C LEU A 102 -4.08 9.92 -17.48
N TRP A 103 -4.20 10.65 -16.41
CA TRP A 103 -3.14 10.77 -15.42
C TRP A 103 -3.75 10.82 -14.03
N CYS A 104 -3.33 9.89 -13.16
CA CYS A 104 -3.80 9.83 -11.79
C CYS A 104 -2.62 9.67 -10.85
N VAL A 105 -2.70 10.26 -9.68
CA VAL A 105 -1.67 10.14 -8.65
C VAL A 105 -2.31 9.69 -7.34
N GLY A 106 -1.57 8.86 -6.62
CA GLY A 106 -1.95 8.42 -5.31
C GLY A 106 -0.73 8.23 -4.43
N TYR A 107 -0.95 7.93 -3.17
CA TYR A 107 0.14 7.62 -2.27
C TYR A 107 -0.24 6.47 -1.35
N VAL A 108 0.78 5.86 -0.76
CA VAL A 108 0.62 4.70 0.12
C VAL A 108 1.54 4.90 1.31
N GLU A 109 1.01 4.71 2.50
CA GLU A 109 1.80 4.69 3.72
C GLU A 109 1.92 3.25 4.20
N VAL A 110 3.11 2.89 4.65
CA VAL A 110 3.40 1.57 5.20
C VAL A 110 4.00 1.76 6.59
N ALA A 111 3.40 1.10 7.56
CA ALA A 111 3.83 1.17 8.95
C ALA A 111 3.99 -0.23 9.53
N ARG A 112 4.94 -0.37 10.44
CA ARG A 112 5.17 -1.59 11.20
C ARG A 112 4.63 -1.40 12.60
N ALA A 113 3.61 -2.15 12.96
CA ALA A 113 3.04 -2.12 14.30
C ALA A 113 4.03 -2.72 15.31
N LYS A 114 3.80 -2.45 16.58
CA LYS A 114 4.62 -3.01 17.67
C LYS A 114 4.60 -4.53 17.68
N SER A 115 3.53 -5.14 17.20
CA SER A 115 3.42 -6.58 17.04
C SER A 115 4.29 -7.16 15.93
N GLY A 116 4.93 -6.31 15.10
CA GLY A 116 5.66 -6.71 13.92
C GLY A 116 4.80 -6.80 12.66
N ARG A 117 3.49 -6.61 12.78
CA ARG A 117 2.56 -6.67 11.64
C ARG A 117 2.74 -5.43 10.77
N THR A 118 2.74 -5.62 9.46
CA THR A 118 2.79 -4.54 8.49
C THR A 118 1.38 -4.04 8.18
N ARG A 119 1.20 -2.73 8.21
CA ARG A 119 -0.05 -2.07 7.83
C ARG A 119 0.20 -1.26 6.57
N VAL A 120 -0.67 -1.44 5.58
CA VAL A 120 -0.63 -0.69 4.33
C VAL A 120 -1.87 0.20 4.28
N MET A 121 -1.67 1.50 4.15
CA MET A 121 -2.74 2.49 4.19
C MET A 121 -2.73 3.29 2.89
N PRO A 122 -3.59 2.93 1.93
CA PRO A 122 -3.72 3.71 0.70
C PRO A 122 -4.30 5.08 0.97
N GLY A 123 -3.75 6.10 0.34
CA GLY A 123 -4.31 7.44 0.33
C GLY A 123 -5.33 7.61 -0.79
N SER A 124 -5.86 8.82 -0.90
CA SER A 124 -6.82 9.15 -1.95
C SER A 124 -6.13 9.15 -3.32
N LEU A 125 -6.85 8.65 -4.31
CA LEU A 125 -6.44 8.74 -5.71
C LEU A 125 -7.01 10.03 -6.31
N ILE A 126 -6.17 10.79 -6.98
CA ILE A 126 -6.56 12.03 -7.63
C ILE A 126 -6.25 11.90 -9.12
N CYS A 127 -7.27 12.12 -9.96
CA CYS A 127 -7.13 12.13 -11.41
C CYS A 127 -7.48 13.53 -11.91
N PRO A 128 -6.48 14.37 -12.19
CA PRO A 128 -6.76 15.70 -12.72
C PRO A 128 -7.52 15.63 -14.03
N VAL A 129 -8.54 16.46 -14.18
CA VAL A 129 -9.33 16.56 -15.42
C VAL A 129 -8.60 17.51 -16.35
N SER A 130 -8.32 17.04 -17.55
CA SER A 130 -7.67 17.84 -18.58
C SER A 130 -8.71 18.41 -19.57
#